data_a6f4dc66f10dcd77f9aad271455a50cf
#
_entry.id   a6f4dc66f10dcd77f9aad271455a50cf
#
_cell.length_a   1.000
_cell.length_b   1.000
_cell.length_c   1.000
_cell.angle_alpha   90.00
_cell.angle_beta   90.00
_cell.angle_gamma   90.00
#
_symmetry.space_group_name_H-M   'P 1'
#
loop_
_entity.id
_entity.type
_entity.pdbx_description
1 polymer ?
#
loop_
_entity_poly.entity_id
_entity_poly.type
_entity_poly.pdbx_seq_one_letter_code
_entity_poly.pdbx_strand_id
1 'polypeptide(L)'
;MEIDLLLKNICEKESEYQIYNINIKGISLYNFIRQDLRTKYLRSHGIKCMDLVSAIDIRRTLVSAFVSMYHVLNLLFFPRCRSNVFIAFSRTDKIGSYYCDKFTDPFIDFSNIGNDYIIFEHGRGGRHHKPRLHNNNIIYSDIITIIARLISIFVSGFWRYKYKKELTSLFSSLYSIYDKEVVNEKQIIRSLLYSLLYTKQYKFLLKKIGAKRIFAPVRPVEEFMAARQLNMQCFEMQHGVTYGETVLYSGYPERMVTPDFFLAFGDNDPKNVYGIEEDKIFNVGWPLFEYILGVVGANDCNKKDVLVISEPEVSDAIISVVLKLAKENPDNRFYIRPHPHEQYDENQLRKIYSLPNISIQDNTINISVALQSFQNIIGENSTVLYEALDLNRKVGKLFFEGLHPIYLNSNDKESFWEIYSLADFSDFLERTNINKKVRNIYSRFNKDLFNYLINR
;
A
#
# COMPACT_ATOMS: atom_id res chain seq x y z
N MET A 1 15.34 -13.49 -1.11
CA MET A 1 16.70 -13.72 -1.66
C MET A 1 16.73 -13.64 -3.17
N GLU A 2 15.89 -14.38 -3.91
CA GLU A 2 15.85 -14.32 -5.39
C GLU A 2 15.37 -12.96 -5.93
N ILE A 3 14.30 -12.41 -5.34
CA ILE A 3 13.77 -11.08 -5.71
C ILE A 3 14.82 -9.99 -5.48
N ASP A 4 15.50 -10.01 -4.36
CA ASP A 4 16.50 -9.00 -4.03
C ASP A 4 17.64 -9.01 -5.05
N LEU A 5 18.08 -10.20 -5.46
CA LEU A 5 19.14 -10.37 -6.45
C LEU A 5 18.71 -9.84 -7.83
N LEU A 6 17.50 -10.18 -8.28
CA LEU A 6 16.95 -9.71 -9.55
C LEU A 6 16.79 -8.18 -9.56
N LEU A 7 16.27 -7.60 -8.50
CA LEU A 7 16.10 -6.14 -8.41
C LEU A 7 17.42 -5.40 -8.32
N LYS A 8 18.41 -5.92 -7.59
CA LYS A 8 19.76 -5.34 -7.57
C LYS A 8 20.41 -5.35 -8.94
N ASN A 9 20.34 -6.48 -9.66
CA ASN A 9 20.86 -6.60 -11.03
C ASN A 9 20.19 -5.57 -11.97
N ILE A 10 18.87 -5.41 -11.88
CA ILE A 10 18.16 -4.37 -12.66
C ILE A 10 18.70 -2.98 -12.30
N CYS A 11 18.83 -2.65 -11.02
CA CYS A 11 19.30 -1.34 -10.57
C CYS A 11 20.72 -1.04 -11.08
N GLU A 12 21.62 -2.04 -11.08
CA GLU A 12 22.98 -1.91 -11.62
C GLU A 12 22.95 -1.60 -13.13
N LYS A 13 22.15 -2.34 -13.92
CA LYS A 13 21.96 -2.08 -15.35
C LYS A 13 21.33 -0.72 -15.60
N GLU A 14 20.33 -0.32 -14.83
CA GLU A 14 19.71 1.01 -14.94
C GLU A 14 20.74 2.14 -14.76
N SER A 15 21.69 1.94 -13.84
CA SER A 15 22.81 2.86 -13.61
C SER A 15 23.80 2.86 -14.77
N GLU A 16 24.20 1.68 -15.25
CA GLU A 16 25.15 1.48 -16.35
C GLU A 16 24.63 2.17 -17.65
N TYR A 17 23.36 1.92 -18.00
CA TYR A 17 22.74 2.50 -19.20
C TYR A 17 22.20 3.93 -18.99
N GLN A 18 22.42 4.52 -17.83
CA GLN A 18 22.01 5.89 -17.48
C GLN A 18 20.55 6.23 -17.88
N ILE A 19 19.64 5.26 -17.78
CA ILE A 19 18.28 5.35 -18.32
C ILE A 19 17.48 6.51 -17.70
N TYR A 20 17.79 6.93 -16.49
CA TYR A 20 17.16 8.08 -15.84
C TYR A 20 17.50 9.43 -16.48
N ASN A 21 18.58 9.50 -17.26
CA ASN A 21 19.00 10.72 -17.97
C ASN A 21 18.18 10.97 -19.25
N ILE A 22 17.42 9.97 -19.71
CA ILE A 22 16.54 10.09 -20.87
C ILE A 22 15.29 10.86 -20.46
N ASN A 23 15.17 12.08 -20.91
CA ASN A 23 14.14 12.99 -20.47
C ASN A 23 13.45 13.72 -21.63
N ILE A 24 12.21 14.19 -21.37
CA ILE A 24 11.49 15.14 -22.20
C ILE A 24 11.20 16.37 -21.36
N LYS A 25 11.73 17.52 -21.78
CA LYS A 25 11.56 18.81 -21.08
C LYS A 25 11.97 18.75 -19.59
N GLY A 26 13.08 18.07 -19.30
CA GLY A 26 13.62 17.92 -17.96
C GLY A 26 12.91 16.87 -17.08
N ILE A 27 11.95 16.12 -17.63
CA ILE A 27 11.25 15.07 -16.93
C ILE A 27 11.82 13.71 -17.37
N SER A 28 12.42 12.97 -16.44
CA SER A 28 12.90 11.60 -16.69
C SER A 28 11.73 10.68 -17.03
N LEU A 29 11.79 10.07 -18.21
CA LEU A 29 10.73 9.19 -18.71
C LEU A 29 10.66 7.88 -17.93
N TYR A 30 11.82 7.36 -17.54
CA TYR A 30 11.90 6.05 -16.89
C TYR A 30 11.17 6.00 -15.54
N ASN A 31 11.14 7.10 -14.79
CA ASN A 31 10.43 7.17 -13.52
C ASN A 31 8.95 6.76 -13.62
N PHE A 32 8.28 7.04 -14.75
CA PHE A 32 6.87 6.73 -14.95
C PHE A 32 6.58 5.26 -15.27
N ILE A 33 7.56 4.53 -15.80
CA ILE A 33 7.35 3.15 -16.29
C ILE A 33 8.14 2.12 -15.51
N ARG A 34 9.07 2.55 -14.66
CA ARG A 34 9.98 1.71 -13.91
C ARG A 34 9.28 0.60 -13.13
N GLN A 35 8.26 0.95 -12.36
CA GLN A 35 7.55 -0.01 -11.51
C GLN A 35 6.82 -1.07 -12.35
N ASP A 36 6.15 -0.67 -13.42
CA ASP A 36 5.44 -1.61 -14.33
C ASP A 36 6.42 -2.57 -15.01
N LEU A 37 7.54 -2.05 -15.51
CA LEU A 37 8.57 -2.86 -16.17
C LEU A 37 9.23 -3.86 -15.21
N ARG A 38 9.60 -3.43 -14.02
CA ARG A 38 10.18 -4.31 -13.00
C ARG A 38 9.19 -5.38 -12.55
N THR A 39 7.92 -5.04 -12.37
CA THR A 39 6.87 -6.01 -12.05
C THR A 39 6.73 -7.05 -13.17
N LYS A 40 6.71 -6.65 -14.43
CA LYS A 40 6.67 -7.56 -15.58
C LYS A 40 7.89 -8.45 -15.67
N TYR A 41 9.07 -7.88 -15.41
CA TYR A 41 10.33 -8.63 -15.39
C TYR A 41 10.35 -9.69 -14.28
N LEU A 42 9.93 -9.36 -13.07
CA LEU A 42 9.81 -10.34 -12.00
C LEU A 42 8.84 -11.47 -12.37
N ARG A 43 7.71 -11.15 -13.00
CA ARG A 43 6.75 -12.15 -13.49
C ARG A 43 7.31 -13.05 -14.57
N SER A 44 8.10 -12.53 -15.51
CA SER A 44 8.75 -13.34 -16.54
C SER A 44 9.77 -14.34 -15.96
N HIS A 45 10.26 -14.05 -14.74
CA HIS A 45 11.14 -14.94 -13.96
C HIS A 45 10.38 -15.81 -12.94
N GLY A 46 9.06 -15.96 -13.09
CA GLY A 46 8.25 -16.86 -12.25
C GLY A 46 7.86 -16.30 -10.88
N ILE A 47 8.22 -15.04 -10.57
CA ILE A 47 7.84 -14.40 -9.31
C ILE A 47 6.37 -13.99 -9.36
N LYS A 48 5.57 -14.50 -8.43
CA LYS A 48 4.17 -14.09 -8.28
C LYS A 48 4.10 -12.65 -7.76
N CYS A 49 3.61 -11.73 -8.58
CA CYS A 49 3.34 -10.36 -8.19
C CYS A 49 1.82 -10.15 -8.19
N MET A 50 1.30 -9.48 -7.16
CA MET A 50 -0.14 -9.18 -7.09
C MET A 50 -0.63 -8.45 -8.34
N ASP A 51 -1.73 -8.93 -8.93
CA ASP A 51 -2.46 -8.18 -9.93
C ASP A 51 -3.40 -7.18 -9.26
N LEU A 52 -3.06 -5.91 -9.38
CA LEU A 52 -3.92 -4.82 -8.89
C LEU A 52 -5.13 -4.54 -9.79
N VAL A 53 -5.37 -5.39 -10.81
CA VAL A 53 -6.45 -5.21 -11.77
C VAL A 53 -7.78 -5.62 -11.13
N SER A 54 -8.52 -4.65 -10.61
CA SER A 54 -9.93 -4.84 -10.32
C SER A 54 -10.74 -4.84 -11.63
N ALA A 55 -11.73 -5.73 -11.75
CA ALA A 55 -12.68 -5.69 -12.86
C ALA A 55 -13.28 -4.28 -12.99
N ILE A 56 -13.20 -3.70 -14.19
CA ILE A 56 -13.73 -2.37 -14.47
C ILE A 56 -15.25 -2.48 -14.60
N ASP A 57 -15.96 -1.93 -13.63
CA ASP A 57 -17.41 -1.70 -13.76
C ASP A 57 -17.64 -0.40 -14.56
N ILE A 58 -17.96 -0.55 -15.82
CA ILE A 58 -18.12 0.58 -16.76
C ILE A 58 -19.19 1.56 -16.24
N ARG A 59 -20.32 1.07 -15.73
CA ARG A 59 -21.39 1.93 -15.23
C ARG A 59 -20.94 2.77 -14.04
N ARG A 60 -20.28 2.16 -13.09
CA ARG A 60 -19.70 2.86 -11.92
C ARG A 60 -18.64 3.86 -12.33
N THR A 61 -17.77 3.47 -13.24
CA THR A 61 -16.71 4.35 -13.77
C THR A 61 -17.28 5.60 -14.44
N LEU A 62 -18.37 5.47 -15.22
CA LEU A 62 -19.04 6.61 -15.83
C LEU A 62 -19.69 7.53 -14.78
N VAL A 63 -20.41 6.96 -13.82
CA VAL A 63 -21.01 7.76 -12.73
C VAL A 63 -19.93 8.49 -11.94
N SER A 64 -18.84 7.79 -11.57
CA SER A 64 -17.71 8.41 -10.89
C SER A 64 -17.08 9.53 -11.72
N ALA A 65 -16.93 9.35 -13.04
CA ALA A 65 -16.41 10.37 -13.94
C ALA A 65 -17.27 11.65 -13.95
N PHE A 66 -18.59 11.51 -13.98
CA PHE A 66 -19.50 12.68 -13.92
C PHE A 66 -19.41 13.42 -12.58
N VAL A 67 -19.41 12.71 -11.47
CA VAL A 67 -19.24 13.32 -10.14
C VAL A 67 -17.87 13.97 -10.02
N SER A 68 -16.82 13.30 -10.47
CA SER A 68 -15.45 13.84 -10.50
C SER A 68 -15.36 15.10 -11.38
N MET A 69 -16.01 15.11 -12.54
CA MET A 69 -16.08 16.29 -13.41
C MET A 69 -16.72 17.48 -12.68
N TYR A 70 -17.84 17.25 -12.00
CA TYR A 70 -18.49 18.29 -11.18
C TYR A 70 -17.55 18.83 -10.10
N HIS A 71 -16.84 17.94 -9.37
CA HIS A 71 -15.90 18.35 -8.34
C HIS A 71 -14.74 19.18 -8.91
N VAL A 72 -14.15 18.76 -10.03
CA VAL A 72 -13.05 19.46 -10.68
C VAL A 72 -13.50 20.81 -11.22
N LEU A 73 -14.66 20.88 -11.90
CA LEU A 73 -15.22 22.15 -12.38
C LEU A 73 -15.52 23.10 -11.22
N ASN A 74 -16.13 22.61 -10.15
CA ASN A 74 -16.37 23.41 -8.96
C ASN A 74 -15.07 24.00 -8.39
N LEU A 75 -14.01 23.19 -8.30
CA LEU A 75 -12.69 23.66 -7.87
C LEU A 75 -12.10 24.73 -8.82
N LEU A 76 -12.33 24.62 -10.12
CA LEU A 76 -11.82 25.55 -11.11
C LEU A 76 -12.54 26.91 -11.06
N PHE A 77 -13.87 26.91 -10.87
CA PHE A 77 -14.67 28.12 -10.83
C PHE A 77 -14.71 28.75 -9.43
N PHE A 78 -14.63 27.92 -8.38
CA PHE A 78 -14.68 28.35 -6.98
C PHE A 78 -13.45 27.78 -6.25
N PRO A 79 -12.26 28.33 -6.50
CA PRO A 79 -11.02 27.79 -5.93
C PRO A 79 -11.03 27.92 -4.40
N ARG A 80 -10.74 26.80 -3.77
CA ARG A 80 -10.55 26.73 -2.32
C ARG A 80 -9.04 26.74 -2.06
N CYS A 81 -8.49 27.87 -1.60
CA CYS A 81 -7.09 27.93 -1.21
C CYS A 81 -6.85 27.07 0.02
N ARG A 82 -5.97 26.08 -0.11
CA ARG A 82 -5.58 25.16 0.97
C ARG A 82 -4.10 24.82 0.83
N SER A 83 -3.38 24.88 1.92
CA SER A 83 -1.93 24.61 1.91
C SER A 83 -1.61 23.12 1.80
N ASN A 84 -2.48 22.25 2.28
CA ASN A 84 -2.23 20.82 2.39
C ASN A 84 -3.14 20.02 1.44
N VAL A 85 -2.53 19.16 0.64
CA VAL A 85 -3.22 18.26 -0.27
C VAL A 85 -2.91 16.82 0.11
N PHE A 86 -3.95 16.01 0.31
CA PHE A 86 -3.84 14.60 0.57
C PHE A 86 -4.29 13.82 -0.66
N ILE A 87 -3.54 12.78 -1.03
CA ILE A 87 -3.92 11.80 -2.06
C ILE A 87 -4.45 10.57 -1.37
N ALA A 88 -5.69 10.20 -1.65
CA ALA A 88 -6.33 8.99 -1.12
C ALA A 88 -6.63 8.01 -2.24
N PHE A 89 -6.39 6.72 -2.01
CA PHE A 89 -6.61 5.64 -2.99
C PHE A 89 -7.86 4.80 -2.65
N SER A 90 -8.85 5.38 -1.97
CA SER A 90 -10.09 4.72 -1.54
C SER A 90 -9.85 3.43 -0.75
N ARG A 91 -8.78 3.37 0.04
CA ARG A 91 -8.49 2.28 1.00
C ARG A 91 -9.21 2.56 2.31
N THR A 92 -10.54 2.51 2.24
CA THR A 92 -11.40 2.92 3.33
C THR A 92 -11.86 1.74 4.16
N ASP A 93 -11.84 1.93 5.47
CA ASP A 93 -12.44 1.05 6.45
C ASP A 93 -13.68 1.73 7.06
N LYS A 94 -14.69 0.93 7.40
CA LYS A 94 -15.88 1.43 8.06
C LYS A 94 -15.64 1.56 9.56
N ILE A 95 -15.73 2.79 10.08
CA ILE A 95 -15.60 3.09 11.51
C ILE A 95 -16.92 3.73 11.96
N GLY A 96 -17.71 3.02 12.75
CA GLY A 96 -19.06 3.45 13.11
C GLY A 96 -19.95 3.58 11.86
N SER A 97 -20.50 4.78 11.63
CA SER A 97 -21.37 5.09 10.48
C SER A 97 -20.65 5.65 9.26
N TYR A 98 -19.35 5.91 9.35
CA TYR A 98 -18.56 6.56 8.30
C TYR A 98 -17.48 5.63 7.73
N TYR A 99 -17.09 5.90 6.48
CA TYR A 99 -15.90 5.33 5.89
C TYR A 99 -14.71 6.26 6.09
N CYS A 100 -13.62 5.72 6.62
CA CYS A 100 -12.37 6.40 6.91
C CYS A 100 -11.28 5.86 5.98
N ASP A 101 -10.57 6.71 5.27
CA ASP A 101 -9.32 6.30 4.59
C ASP A 101 -8.24 6.14 5.64
N LYS A 102 -7.77 4.90 5.80
CA LYS A 102 -6.87 4.53 6.89
C LYS A 102 -5.51 5.23 6.90
N PHE A 103 -5.13 5.86 5.80
CA PHE A 103 -3.86 6.58 5.69
C PHE A 103 -4.01 8.09 5.78
N THR A 104 -5.06 8.68 5.21
CA THR A 104 -5.21 10.14 5.13
C THR A 104 -6.01 10.71 6.27
N ASP A 105 -7.19 10.14 6.55
CA ASP A 105 -8.14 10.73 7.51
C ASP A 105 -7.55 10.82 8.93
N PRO A 106 -6.83 9.80 9.46
CA PRO A 106 -6.22 9.89 10.79
C PRO A 106 -5.14 10.97 10.91
N PHE A 107 -4.31 11.17 9.87
CA PHE A 107 -3.33 12.26 9.88
C PHE A 107 -4.00 13.63 9.95
N ILE A 108 -5.14 13.79 9.28
CA ILE A 108 -5.90 15.04 9.31
C ILE A 108 -6.49 15.28 10.71
N ASP A 109 -7.13 14.29 11.29
CA ASP A 109 -7.86 14.43 12.55
C ASP A 109 -6.96 14.61 13.77
N PHE A 110 -5.83 13.90 13.79
CA PHE A 110 -4.91 13.96 14.93
C PHE A 110 -3.81 15.01 14.80
N SER A 111 -3.74 15.72 13.65
CA SER A 111 -2.81 16.85 13.45
C SER A 111 -3.44 18.20 13.78
N ASN A 112 -2.64 19.27 13.68
CA ASN A 112 -3.13 20.64 13.82
C ASN A 112 -3.45 21.32 12.46
N ILE A 113 -3.68 20.53 11.41
CA ILE A 113 -3.99 21.05 10.06
C ILE A 113 -5.33 21.80 10.01
N GLY A 114 -6.28 21.44 10.90
CA GLY A 114 -7.61 22.04 10.95
C GLY A 114 -8.37 21.83 9.62
N ASN A 115 -8.92 22.91 9.06
CA ASN A 115 -9.63 22.86 7.78
C ASN A 115 -8.76 23.24 6.56
N ASP A 116 -7.44 23.41 6.75
CA ASP A 116 -6.53 23.83 5.67
C ASP A 116 -6.03 22.64 4.84
N TYR A 117 -6.98 21.85 4.29
CA TYR A 117 -6.66 20.70 3.44
C TYR A 117 -7.72 20.43 2.38
N ILE A 118 -7.29 19.70 1.34
CA ILE A 118 -8.14 19.06 0.32
C ILE A 118 -7.65 17.61 0.16
N ILE A 119 -8.59 16.69 -0.05
CA ILE A 119 -8.32 15.29 -0.36
C ILE A 119 -8.66 15.03 -1.82
N PHE A 120 -7.67 14.68 -2.65
CA PHE A 120 -7.92 14.08 -3.95
C PHE A 120 -8.08 12.58 -3.80
N GLU A 121 -9.28 12.09 -4.06
CA GLU A 121 -9.57 10.66 -3.95
C GLU A 121 -9.63 10.00 -5.31
N HIS A 122 -8.82 8.94 -5.48
CA HIS A 122 -8.83 8.05 -6.64
C HIS A 122 -9.76 6.86 -6.36
N GLY A 123 -10.82 6.73 -7.14
CA GLY A 123 -11.74 5.61 -7.03
C GLY A 123 -11.12 4.31 -7.53
N ARG A 124 -11.10 3.27 -6.71
CA ARG A 124 -10.69 1.94 -7.14
C ARG A 124 -11.81 1.31 -7.98
N GLY A 125 -11.61 1.24 -9.32
CA GLY A 125 -12.65 0.79 -10.25
C GLY A 125 -13.91 1.68 -10.21
N GLY A 126 -13.76 2.99 -9.97
CA GLY A 126 -14.85 3.95 -9.84
C GLY A 126 -15.64 3.85 -8.52
N ARG A 127 -15.11 3.14 -7.52
CA ARG A 127 -15.76 3.01 -6.21
C ARG A 127 -15.29 4.13 -5.27
N HIS A 128 -16.25 4.86 -4.74
CA HIS A 128 -16.09 5.83 -3.66
C HIS A 128 -17.07 5.45 -2.56
N HIS A 129 -16.57 5.10 -1.40
CA HIS A 129 -17.43 4.72 -0.28
C HIS A 129 -18.02 5.96 0.39
N LYS A 130 -19.30 5.89 0.76
CA LYS A 130 -20.03 6.99 1.42
C LYS A 130 -20.88 6.41 2.56
N PRO A 131 -21.15 7.22 3.62
CA PRO A 131 -20.63 8.56 3.88
C PRO A 131 -19.15 8.53 4.30
N ARG A 132 -18.41 9.57 3.91
CA ARG A 132 -16.98 9.76 4.28
C ARG A 132 -16.87 10.70 5.47
N LEU A 133 -15.83 10.49 6.28
CA LEU A 133 -15.55 11.31 7.45
C LEU A 133 -15.34 12.79 7.07
N HIS A 134 -14.55 13.04 6.01
CA HIS A 134 -14.21 14.40 5.55
C HIS A 134 -14.92 14.80 4.25
N ASN A 135 -16.18 14.46 4.11
CA ASN A 135 -16.95 14.57 2.86
C ASN A 135 -16.85 15.94 2.15
N ASN A 136 -16.79 17.04 2.91
CA ASN A 136 -16.78 18.40 2.35
C ASN A 136 -15.47 18.81 1.67
N ASN A 137 -14.35 18.14 1.96
CA ASN A 137 -13.02 18.45 1.45
C ASN A 137 -12.51 17.42 0.44
N ILE A 138 -13.36 16.45 0.05
CA ILE A 138 -12.99 15.41 -0.92
C ILE A 138 -13.32 15.87 -2.33
N ILE A 139 -12.35 15.70 -3.22
CA ILE A 139 -12.46 15.90 -4.66
C ILE A 139 -12.13 14.58 -5.34
N TYR A 140 -13.09 14.00 -6.06
CA TYR A 140 -12.84 12.82 -6.87
C TYR A 140 -12.02 13.20 -8.10
N SER A 141 -10.99 12.41 -8.39
CA SER A 141 -10.01 12.70 -9.45
C SER A 141 -10.11 11.79 -10.68
N ASP A 142 -11.14 10.93 -10.76
CA ASP A 142 -11.31 9.95 -11.84
C ASP A 142 -11.33 10.57 -13.22
N ILE A 143 -11.97 11.74 -13.38
CA ILE A 143 -12.06 12.42 -14.68
C ILE A 143 -10.67 12.83 -15.22
N ILE A 144 -9.73 13.16 -14.32
CA ILE A 144 -8.35 13.52 -14.67
C ILE A 144 -7.67 12.32 -15.34
N THR A 145 -7.80 11.14 -14.71
CA THR A 145 -7.30 9.86 -15.20
C THR A 145 -7.90 9.52 -16.57
N ILE A 146 -9.23 9.66 -16.70
CA ILE A 146 -9.96 9.32 -17.93
C ILE A 146 -9.52 10.22 -19.09
N ILE A 147 -9.46 11.54 -18.89
CA ILE A 147 -9.04 12.49 -19.91
C ILE A 147 -7.60 12.21 -20.36
N ALA A 148 -6.66 12.03 -19.39
CA ALA A 148 -5.27 11.73 -19.72
C ALA A 148 -5.15 10.43 -20.53
N ARG A 149 -5.92 9.40 -20.15
CA ARG A 149 -5.93 8.09 -20.83
C ARG A 149 -6.50 8.19 -22.23
N LEU A 150 -7.63 8.85 -22.43
CA LEU A 150 -8.23 9.04 -23.76
C LEU A 150 -7.28 9.81 -24.70
N ILE A 151 -6.73 10.94 -24.25
CA ILE A 151 -5.79 11.71 -25.06
C ILE A 151 -4.56 10.85 -25.40
N SER A 152 -4.04 10.06 -24.45
CA SER A 152 -2.87 9.21 -24.70
C SER A 152 -3.12 8.17 -25.79
N ILE A 153 -4.35 7.65 -25.90
CA ILE A 153 -4.71 6.68 -26.96
C ILE A 153 -4.69 7.34 -28.33
N PHE A 154 -5.33 8.51 -28.48
CA PHE A 154 -5.50 9.16 -29.78
C PHE A 154 -4.25 9.90 -30.27
N VAL A 155 -3.43 10.44 -29.36
CA VAL A 155 -2.30 11.33 -29.70
C VAL A 155 -0.94 10.59 -29.67
N SER A 156 -0.89 9.34 -29.20
CA SER A 156 0.36 8.59 -29.03
C SER A 156 1.21 8.46 -30.30
N GLY A 157 0.58 8.32 -31.47
CA GLY A 157 1.28 8.25 -32.76
C GLY A 157 2.01 9.53 -33.10
N PHE A 158 1.33 10.68 -33.00
CA PHE A 158 1.93 11.98 -33.21
C PHE A 158 3.04 12.27 -32.20
N TRP A 159 2.81 11.94 -30.93
CA TRP A 159 3.78 12.14 -29.87
C TRP A 159 5.05 11.29 -30.10
N ARG A 160 4.91 10.03 -30.55
CA ARG A 160 6.02 9.15 -30.95
C ARG A 160 6.86 9.79 -32.04
N TYR A 161 6.22 10.37 -33.05
CA TYR A 161 6.93 11.06 -34.16
C TYR A 161 7.71 12.26 -33.63
N LYS A 162 7.07 13.10 -32.81
CA LYS A 162 7.66 14.33 -32.26
C LYS A 162 8.90 14.08 -31.41
N TYR A 163 8.89 13.01 -30.60
CA TYR A 163 9.96 12.67 -29.64
C TYR A 163 10.70 11.40 -30.05
N LYS A 164 10.85 11.19 -31.35
CA LYS A 164 11.46 9.98 -31.92
C LYS A 164 12.86 9.72 -31.35
N LYS A 165 13.70 10.76 -31.22
CA LYS A 165 15.08 10.65 -30.77
C LYS A 165 15.14 10.13 -29.31
N GLU A 166 14.41 10.77 -28.41
CA GLU A 166 14.37 10.44 -26.99
C GLU A 166 13.79 9.03 -26.80
N LEU A 167 12.72 8.70 -27.54
CA LEU A 167 12.10 7.37 -27.46
C LEU A 167 13.02 6.28 -28.03
N THR A 168 13.76 6.54 -29.12
CA THR A 168 14.73 5.57 -29.65
C THR A 168 15.83 5.31 -28.61
N SER A 169 16.37 6.34 -27.96
CA SER A 169 17.35 6.19 -26.89
C SER A 169 16.77 5.38 -25.71
N LEU A 170 15.53 5.69 -25.30
CA LEU A 170 14.84 4.96 -24.21
C LEU A 170 14.71 3.48 -24.56
N PHE A 171 14.18 3.14 -25.73
CA PHE A 171 13.99 1.73 -26.11
C PHE A 171 15.32 0.97 -26.26
N SER A 172 16.37 1.62 -26.79
CA SER A 172 17.71 1.02 -26.83
C SER A 172 18.17 0.61 -25.42
N SER A 173 18.07 1.53 -24.46
CA SER A 173 18.41 1.23 -23.05
C SER A 173 17.51 0.15 -22.44
N LEU A 174 16.18 0.22 -22.70
CA LEU A 174 15.24 -0.78 -22.18
C LEU A 174 15.54 -2.20 -22.67
N TYR A 175 15.88 -2.37 -23.95
CA TYR A 175 16.26 -3.67 -24.51
C TYR A 175 17.60 -4.20 -24.01
N SER A 176 18.46 -3.32 -23.46
CA SER A 176 19.70 -3.72 -22.81
C SER A 176 19.50 -4.13 -21.33
N ILE A 177 18.46 -3.61 -20.69
CA ILE A 177 18.15 -3.86 -19.28
C ILE A 177 17.19 -5.04 -19.13
N TYR A 178 16.16 -5.10 -19.96
CA TYR A 178 15.03 -6.03 -19.84
C TYR A 178 14.95 -6.98 -21.04
N ASP A 179 14.38 -8.15 -20.79
CA ASP A 179 14.07 -9.10 -21.85
C ASP A 179 13.07 -8.50 -22.85
N LYS A 180 13.22 -8.87 -24.13
CA LYS A 180 12.40 -8.34 -25.22
C LYS A 180 10.89 -8.49 -25.00
N GLU A 181 10.50 -9.55 -24.30
CA GLU A 181 9.09 -9.85 -23.99
C GLU A 181 8.46 -8.87 -22.99
N VAL A 182 9.29 -8.27 -22.13
CA VAL A 182 8.87 -7.27 -21.14
C VAL A 182 8.59 -5.92 -21.79
N VAL A 183 9.29 -5.60 -22.88
CA VAL A 183 9.30 -4.28 -23.52
C VAL A 183 8.25 -4.19 -24.62
N ASN A 184 7.06 -3.68 -24.30
CA ASN A 184 6.03 -3.38 -25.30
C ASN A 184 6.03 -1.88 -25.64
N GLU A 185 6.70 -1.49 -26.74
CA GLU A 185 6.84 -0.09 -27.14
C GLU A 185 5.52 0.69 -27.20
N LYS A 186 4.48 0.10 -27.83
CA LYS A 186 3.17 0.76 -27.98
C LYS A 186 2.51 1.05 -26.63
N GLN A 187 2.57 0.10 -25.71
CA GLN A 187 2.05 0.27 -24.37
C GLN A 187 2.87 1.29 -23.58
N ILE A 188 4.19 1.21 -23.65
CA ILE A 188 5.11 2.14 -22.96
C ILE A 188 4.87 3.57 -23.44
N ILE A 189 4.79 3.83 -24.76
CA ILE A 189 4.53 5.16 -25.31
C ILE A 189 3.20 5.72 -24.79
N ARG A 190 2.15 4.91 -24.74
CA ARG A 190 0.84 5.33 -24.19
C ARG A 190 0.92 5.64 -22.70
N SER A 191 1.61 4.80 -21.93
CA SER A 191 1.80 5.03 -20.49
C SER A 191 2.60 6.31 -20.23
N LEU A 192 3.68 6.54 -20.96
CA LEU A 192 4.47 7.76 -20.83
C LEU A 192 3.66 9.02 -21.15
N LEU A 193 2.92 8.99 -22.25
CA LEU A 193 2.08 10.14 -22.62
C LEU A 193 0.95 10.36 -21.60
N TYR A 194 0.33 9.27 -21.11
CA TYR A 194 -0.64 9.33 -20.02
C TYR A 194 -0.05 10.02 -18.80
N SER A 195 1.09 9.55 -18.30
CA SER A 195 1.72 10.08 -17.08
C SER A 195 2.12 11.55 -17.23
N LEU A 196 2.65 11.95 -18.39
CA LEU A 196 2.97 13.35 -18.68
C LEU A 196 1.73 14.25 -18.68
N LEU A 197 0.63 13.80 -19.29
CA LEU A 197 -0.64 14.56 -19.34
C LEU A 197 -1.26 14.66 -17.94
N TYR A 198 -1.25 13.57 -17.21
CA TYR A 198 -1.77 13.48 -15.85
C TYR A 198 -0.98 14.41 -14.90
N THR A 199 0.36 14.35 -14.94
CA THR A 199 1.24 15.27 -14.20
C THR A 199 0.91 16.73 -14.50
N LYS A 200 0.71 17.07 -15.79
CA LYS A 200 0.35 18.42 -16.19
C LYS A 200 -1.00 18.88 -15.65
N GLN A 201 -2.00 18.01 -15.65
CA GLN A 201 -3.33 18.30 -15.10
C GLN A 201 -3.25 18.51 -13.58
N TYR A 202 -2.56 17.62 -12.87
CA TYR A 202 -2.34 17.79 -11.42
C TYR A 202 -1.60 19.07 -11.10
N LYS A 203 -0.52 19.36 -11.80
CA LYS A 203 0.20 20.63 -11.64
C LYS A 203 -0.72 21.85 -11.75
N PHE A 204 -1.61 21.83 -12.74
CA PHE A 204 -2.58 22.93 -12.91
C PHE A 204 -3.54 23.04 -11.71
N LEU A 205 -4.08 21.93 -11.22
CA LEU A 205 -5.00 21.92 -10.06
C LEU A 205 -4.27 22.33 -8.78
N LEU A 206 -3.10 21.77 -8.49
CA LEU A 206 -2.30 22.13 -7.32
C LEU A 206 -1.95 23.62 -7.29
N LYS A 207 -1.57 24.18 -8.46
CA LYS A 207 -1.35 25.61 -8.60
C LYS A 207 -2.62 26.43 -8.33
N LYS A 208 -3.77 25.97 -8.83
CA LYS A 208 -5.06 26.65 -8.64
C LYS A 208 -5.51 26.69 -7.18
N ILE A 209 -5.21 25.62 -6.42
CA ILE A 209 -5.47 25.52 -4.99
C ILE A 209 -4.49 26.39 -4.16
N GLY A 210 -3.32 26.69 -4.69
CA GLY A 210 -2.25 27.35 -3.94
C GLY A 210 -1.60 26.42 -2.91
N ALA A 211 -1.56 25.10 -3.23
CA ALA A 211 -1.02 24.10 -2.34
C ALA A 211 0.48 24.30 -2.09
N LYS A 212 0.90 24.03 -0.86
CA LYS A 212 2.30 24.09 -0.43
C LYS A 212 2.87 22.72 -0.11
N ARG A 213 2.02 21.77 0.27
CA ARG A 213 2.39 20.42 0.70
C ARG A 213 1.47 19.39 0.07
N ILE A 214 2.07 18.23 -0.26
CA ILE A 214 1.32 17.06 -0.73
C ILE A 214 1.68 15.85 0.14
N PHE A 215 0.66 15.11 0.57
CA PHE A 215 0.76 13.91 1.38
C PHE A 215 0.15 12.73 0.61
N ALA A 216 0.87 11.63 0.50
CA ALA A 216 0.36 10.44 -0.19
C ALA A 216 0.85 9.16 0.45
N PRO A 217 0.01 8.13 0.60
CA PRO A 217 0.45 6.78 0.87
C PRO A 217 0.95 6.18 -0.45
N VAL A 218 2.02 5.45 -0.44
CA VAL A 218 2.63 4.93 -1.69
C VAL A 218 3.10 6.09 -2.58
N ARG A 219 4.28 6.01 -3.07
CA ARG A 219 4.92 7.08 -3.86
C ARG A 219 4.21 7.31 -5.21
N PRO A 220 3.27 8.26 -5.34
CA PRO A 220 2.63 8.57 -6.61
C PRO A 220 3.55 9.46 -7.44
N VAL A 221 4.17 8.87 -8.47
CA VAL A 221 5.23 9.53 -9.26
C VAL A 221 4.71 10.80 -9.94
N GLU A 222 3.53 10.74 -10.53
CA GLU A 222 2.94 11.83 -11.30
C GLU A 222 2.58 13.03 -10.42
N GLU A 223 1.96 12.78 -9.28
CA GLU A 223 1.53 13.82 -8.33
C GLU A 223 2.74 14.47 -7.66
N PHE A 224 3.74 13.67 -7.25
CA PHE A 224 4.98 14.20 -6.68
C PHE A 224 5.79 14.98 -7.71
N MET A 225 5.83 14.53 -8.97
CA MET A 225 6.44 15.29 -10.06
C MET A 225 5.73 16.62 -10.29
N ALA A 226 4.39 16.64 -10.25
CA ALA A 226 3.59 17.86 -10.37
C ALA A 226 3.89 18.85 -9.22
N ALA A 227 3.94 18.33 -7.99
CA ALA A 227 4.24 19.10 -6.79
C ALA A 227 5.65 19.69 -6.81
N ARG A 228 6.67 18.90 -7.17
CA ARG A 228 8.06 19.37 -7.30
C ARG A 228 8.21 20.50 -8.33
N GLN A 229 7.49 20.42 -9.46
CA GLN A 229 7.49 21.50 -10.44
C GLN A 229 6.86 22.82 -9.93
N LEU A 230 6.23 22.78 -8.76
CA LEU A 230 5.65 23.94 -8.07
C LEU A 230 6.41 24.28 -6.79
N ASN A 231 7.56 23.65 -6.53
CA ASN A 231 8.35 23.78 -5.31
C ASN A 231 7.55 23.46 -4.03
N MET A 232 6.63 22.51 -4.12
CA MET A 232 5.89 22.02 -2.97
C MET A 232 6.69 20.95 -2.24
N GLN A 233 6.48 20.83 -0.92
CA GLN A 233 7.01 19.73 -0.12
C GLN A 233 6.18 18.46 -0.34
N CYS A 234 6.86 17.33 -0.52
CA CYS A 234 6.27 16.01 -0.75
C CYS A 234 6.47 15.12 0.47
N PHE A 235 5.37 14.64 1.05
CA PHE A 235 5.36 13.73 2.20
C PHE A 235 4.82 12.38 1.76
N GLU A 236 5.59 11.32 1.93
CA GLU A 236 5.12 9.96 1.76
C GLU A 236 4.74 9.37 3.10
N MET A 237 3.50 8.96 3.25
CA MET A 237 3.02 8.22 4.43
C MET A 237 3.28 6.74 4.23
N GLN A 238 3.91 6.07 5.16
CA GLN A 238 4.09 4.63 5.11
C GLN A 238 2.74 3.93 4.91
N HIS A 239 2.67 2.92 4.03
CA HIS A 239 1.41 2.23 3.74
C HIS A 239 1.41 0.74 4.14
N GLY A 240 2.56 0.23 4.52
CA GLY A 240 2.79 -1.14 4.96
C GLY A 240 4.26 -1.33 5.30
N VAL A 241 4.59 -2.51 5.76
CA VAL A 241 5.98 -2.87 6.06
C VAL A 241 6.64 -3.40 4.80
N THR A 242 7.88 -3.03 4.54
CA THR A 242 8.67 -3.52 3.41
C THR A 242 9.66 -4.58 3.86
N TYR A 243 9.78 -5.63 3.05
CA TYR A 243 10.77 -6.69 3.23
C TYR A 243 11.82 -6.56 2.12
N GLY A 244 13.05 -6.13 2.46
CA GLY A 244 14.14 -6.07 1.51
C GLY A 244 13.88 -5.17 0.29
N GLU A 245 14.36 -5.60 -0.87
CA GLU A 245 14.21 -4.87 -2.13
C GLU A 245 12.78 -4.96 -2.68
N THR A 246 12.27 -3.86 -3.20
CA THR A 246 10.93 -3.78 -3.80
C THR A 246 10.94 -3.09 -5.16
N VAL A 247 9.97 -3.39 -6.01
CA VAL A 247 9.85 -2.74 -7.33
C VAL A 247 9.68 -1.22 -7.23
N LEU A 248 9.09 -0.75 -6.12
CA LEU A 248 8.81 0.66 -5.91
C LEU A 248 10.03 1.42 -5.37
N TYR A 249 10.70 0.86 -4.37
CA TYR A 249 11.70 1.60 -3.58
C TYR A 249 13.14 1.32 -3.99
N SER A 250 13.45 0.15 -4.56
CA SER A 250 14.81 -0.18 -4.96
C SER A 250 15.38 0.77 -5.99
N GLY A 251 16.65 1.12 -5.85
CA GLY A 251 17.38 1.97 -6.78
C GLY A 251 18.07 3.14 -6.10
N TYR A 252 18.39 4.15 -6.88
CA TYR A 252 19.18 5.31 -6.46
C TYR A 252 18.26 6.51 -6.16
N PRO A 253 18.13 6.93 -4.89
CA PRO A 253 17.21 7.98 -4.48
C PRO A 253 17.37 9.29 -5.28
N GLU A 254 18.61 9.67 -5.58
CA GLU A 254 18.95 10.89 -6.31
C GLU A 254 18.47 10.90 -7.78
N ARG A 255 18.13 9.72 -8.32
CA ARG A 255 17.65 9.55 -9.71
C ARG A 255 16.15 9.31 -9.80
N MET A 256 15.53 8.98 -8.67
CA MET A 256 14.10 8.67 -8.58
C MET A 256 13.29 9.90 -8.18
N VAL A 257 11.99 9.83 -8.43
CA VAL A 257 11.04 10.77 -7.80
C VAL A 257 10.82 10.29 -6.37
N THR A 258 11.46 10.94 -5.41
CA THR A 258 11.38 10.61 -3.99
C THR A 258 10.60 11.68 -3.22
N PRO A 259 9.99 11.41 -2.07
CA PRO A 259 9.45 12.44 -1.20
C PRO A 259 10.57 13.27 -0.55
N ASP A 260 10.23 14.43 -0.01
CA ASP A 260 11.13 15.21 0.85
C ASP A 260 11.17 14.61 2.26
N PHE A 261 10.05 13.98 2.69
CA PHE A 261 9.89 13.35 4.00
C PHE A 261 9.14 12.04 3.86
N PHE A 262 9.64 10.99 4.52
CA PHE A 262 8.95 9.72 4.68
C PHE A 262 8.44 9.60 6.12
N LEU A 263 7.13 9.48 6.28
CA LEU A 263 6.45 9.40 7.56
C LEU A 263 6.25 7.94 7.93
N ALA A 264 7.13 7.43 8.78
CA ALA A 264 7.12 6.03 9.20
C ALA A 264 6.14 5.78 10.35
N PHE A 265 5.55 4.59 10.38
CA PHE A 265 4.59 4.19 11.40
C PHE A 265 5.22 3.82 12.75
N GLY A 266 6.51 3.52 12.77
CA GLY A 266 7.20 3.09 13.97
C GLY A 266 8.68 2.83 13.71
N ASP A 267 9.27 1.95 14.50
CA ASP A 267 10.68 1.61 14.39
C ASP A 267 10.96 0.93 13.04
N ASN A 268 11.75 1.60 12.22
CA ASN A 268 12.19 1.06 10.94
C ASN A 268 13.48 0.26 11.11
N ASP A 269 13.56 -0.85 10.38
CA ASP A 269 14.83 -1.53 10.20
C ASP A 269 15.65 -0.75 9.16
N PRO A 270 16.94 -0.45 9.43
CA PRO A 270 17.84 0.14 8.45
C PRO A 270 17.98 -0.68 7.15
N LYS A 271 17.64 -1.99 7.22
CA LYS A 271 17.59 -2.87 6.05
C LYS A 271 16.33 -2.70 5.20
N ASN A 272 15.32 -2.01 5.70
CA ASN A 272 14.13 -1.73 4.94
C ASN A 272 14.42 -0.63 3.92
N VAL A 273 14.34 -0.99 2.66
CA VAL A 273 14.63 -0.07 1.57
C VAL A 273 13.38 0.72 1.23
N TYR A 274 13.38 2.01 1.55
CA TYR A 274 12.32 2.94 1.14
C TYR A 274 12.77 3.85 -0.03
N GLY A 275 13.96 3.64 -0.58
CA GLY A 275 14.50 4.44 -1.69
C GLY A 275 14.50 5.94 -1.40
N ILE A 276 14.96 6.30 -0.19
CA ILE A 276 15.13 7.66 0.31
C ILE A 276 16.26 7.63 1.34
N GLU A 277 16.92 8.76 1.55
CA GLU A 277 17.99 8.89 2.55
C GLU A 277 17.42 8.79 3.98
N GLU A 278 18.20 8.19 4.90
CA GLU A 278 17.77 7.93 6.28
C GLU A 278 17.38 9.21 7.06
N ASP A 279 18.07 10.31 6.83
CA ASP A 279 17.79 11.60 7.47
C ASP A 279 16.45 12.23 7.08
N LYS A 280 15.79 11.67 6.06
CA LYS A 280 14.45 12.04 5.59
C LYS A 280 13.35 11.11 6.08
N ILE A 281 13.69 10.06 6.86
CA ILE A 281 12.73 9.11 7.43
C ILE A 281 12.41 9.53 8.86
N PHE A 282 11.15 9.83 9.14
CA PHE A 282 10.69 10.28 10.45
C PHE A 282 9.68 9.33 11.03
N ASN A 283 9.95 8.79 12.21
CA ASN A 283 9.04 7.95 12.95
C ASN A 283 7.96 8.81 13.62
N VAL A 284 6.90 9.09 12.87
CA VAL A 284 5.75 9.86 13.37
C VAL A 284 4.70 8.98 14.02
N GLY A 285 4.84 7.66 13.95
CA GLY A 285 3.82 6.72 14.39
C GLY A 285 2.64 6.60 13.43
N TRP A 286 1.72 5.69 13.76
CA TRP A 286 0.55 5.42 12.93
C TRP A 286 -0.72 5.99 13.56
N PRO A 287 -1.25 7.10 13.05
CA PRO A 287 -2.37 7.79 13.70
C PRO A 287 -3.68 6.98 13.69
N LEU A 288 -3.82 5.97 12.82
CA LEU A 288 -4.95 5.04 12.85
C LEU A 288 -5.07 4.31 14.20
N PHE A 289 -3.95 4.10 14.91
CA PHE A 289 -3.96 3.54 16.27
C PHE A 289 -4.81 4.36 17.24
N GLU A 290 -4.84 5.67 17.10
CA GLU A 290 -5.62 6.55 17.99
C GLU A 290 -7.13 6.32 17.80
N TYR A 291 -7.59 6.05 16.56
CA TYR A 291 -8.98 5.65 16.32
C TYR A 291 -9.28 4.27 16.93
N ILE A 292 -8.38 3.32 16.72
CA ILE A 292 -8.55 1.94 17.18
C ILE A 292 -8.67 1.91 18.70
N LEU A 293 -7.77 2.60 19.40
CA LEU A 293 -7.75 2.64 20.87
C LEU A 293 -8.93 3.44 21.44
N GLY A 294 -9.47 4.42 20.70
CA GLY A 294 -10.61 5.21 21.13
C GLY A 294 -11.97 4.55 20.92
N VAL A 295 -12.08 3.65 19.94
CA VAL A 295 -13.36 2.99 19.57
C VAL A 295 -13.59 1.71 20.35
N VAL A 296 -12.53 1.01 20.72
CA VAL A 296 -12.63 -0.29 21.41
C VAL A 296 -12.08 -0.08 22.81
N GLY A 297 -12.99 0.14 23.78
CA GLY A 297 -12.65 -0.03 25.19
C GLY A 297 -12.02 -1.43 25.41
N ALA A 298 -11.34 -1.63 26.53
CA ALA A 298 -10.73 -2.92 26.89
C ALA A 298 -11.82 -4.01 26.91
N ASN A 299 -12.15 -4.55 25.74
CA ASN A 299 -13.08 -5.66 25.63
C ASN A 299 -12.39 -6.93 26.12
N ASP A 300 -13.11 -7.74 26.88
CA ASP A 300 -12.68 -9.08 27.24
C ASP A 300 -12.41 -9.88 25.97
N CYS A 301 -11.12 -10.04 25.65
CA CYS A 301 -10.71 -10.87 24.52
C CYS A 301 -11.07 -12.33 24.81
N ASN A 302 -11.67 -13.00 23.84
CA ASN A 302 -11.88 -14.43 23.94
C ASN A 302 -10.51 -15.14 23.92
N LYS A 303 -10.15 -15.77 25.06
CA LYS A 303 -8.85 -16.43 25.24
C LYS A 303 -8.77 -17.80 24.59
N LYS A 304 -9.91 -18.38 24.22
CA LYS A 304 -9.99 -19.72 23.60
C LYS A 304 -10.02 -19.66 22.08
N ASP A 305 -10.50 -18.56 21.49
CA ASP A 305 -10.63 -18.43 20.06
C ASP A 305 -9.29 -18.04 19.41
N VAL A 306 -9.07 -18.52 18.21
CA VAL A 306 -7.85 -18.31 17.42
C VAL A 306 -8.20 -17.61 16.12
N LEU A 307 -7.63 -16.44 15.88
CA LEU A 307 -7.69 -15.76 14.59
C LEU A 307 -6.54 -16.23 13.71
N VAL A 308 -6.87 -16.75 12.53
CA VAL A 308 -5.90 -17.21 11.54
C VAL A 308 -5.86 -16.20 10.40
N ILE A 309 -4.72 -15.57 10.19
CA ILE A 309 -4.53 -14.62 9.08
C ILE A 309 -4.09 -15.39 7.86
N SER A 310 -4.91 -15.36 6.82
CA SER A 310 -4.64 -16.03 5.54
C SER A 310 -4.03 -15.07 4.51
N GLU A 311 -3.31 -15.64 3.55
CA GLU A 311 -2.67 -14.96 2.45
C GLU A 311 -2.89 -15.74 1.15
N PRO A 312 -3.16 -15.06 0.00
CA PRO A 312 -3.56 -15.73 -1.24
C PRO A 312 -2.54 -16.76 -1.75
N GLU A 313 -1.26 -16.48 -1.55
CA GLU A 313 -0.16 -17.30 -2.05
C GLU A 313 -0.04 -18.66 -1.34
N VAL A 314 -0.47 -18.73 -0.08
CA VAL A 314 -0.33 -19.90 0.80
C VAL A 314 -1.66 -20.38 1.37
N SER A 315 -2.77 -19.96 0.80
CA SER A 315 -4.14 -20.22 1.25
C SER A 315 -4.41 -21.72 1.52
N ASP A 316 -4.07 -22.59 0.57
CA ASP A 316 -4.27 -24.05 0.71
C ASP A 316 -3.44 -24.67 1.83
N ALA A 317 -2.20 -24.18 2.02
CA ALA A 317 -1.33 -24.65 3.09
C ALA A 317 -1.90 -24.21 4.46
N ILE A 318 -2.32 -22.94 4.58
CA ILE A 318 -2.95 -22.44 5.81
C ILE A 318 -4.21 -23.21 6.14
N ILE A 319 -5.13 -23.44 5.17
CA ILE A 319 -6.34 -24.24 5.39
C ILE A 319 -5.98 -25.65 5.87
N SER A 320 -5.00 -26.28 5.24
CA SER A 320 -4.57 -27.66 5.61
C SER A 320 -4.00 -27.72 7.03
N VAL A 321 -3.22 -26.71 7.44
CA VAL A 321 -2.70 -26.59 8.81
C VAL A 321 -3.83 -26.37 9.80
N VAL A 322 -4.74 -25.44 9.53
CA VAL A 322 -5.87 -25.11 10.42
C VAL A 322 -6.77 -26.34 10.63
N LEU A 323 -7.01 -27.15 9.60
CA LEU A 323 -7.76 -28.39 9.74
C LEU A 323 -7.11 -29.36 10.71
N LYS A 324 -5.77 -29.50 10.66
CA LYS A 324 -5.02 -30.35 11.61
C LYS A 324 -5.11 -29.79 13.04
N LEU A 325 -4.89 -28.47 13.20
CA LEU A 325 -4.95 -27.80 14.50
C LEU A 325 -6.35 -27.91 15.12
N ALA A 326 -7.41 -27.65 14.34
CA ALA A 326 -8.79 -27.67 14.81
C ALA A 326 -9.29 -29.07 15.20
N LYS A 327 -8.84 -30.09 14.49
CA LYS A 327 -9.17 -31.50 14.82
C LYS A 327 -8.62 -31.92 16.16
N GLU A 328 -7.40 -31.54 16.50
CA GLU A 328 -6.73 -31.86 17.76
C GLU A 328 -7.15 -30.94 18.91
N ASN A 329 -7.78 -29.78 18.61
CA ASN A 329 -8.23 -28.81 19.60
C ASN A 329 -9.73 -28.50 19.46
N PRO A 330 -10.64 -29.45 19.73
CA PRO A 330 -12.08 -29.31 19.48
C PRO A 330 -12.76 -28.23 20.34
N ASP A 331 -12.17 -27.90 21.50
CA ASP A 331 -12.68 -26.86 22.40
C ASP A 331 -12.31 -25.43 22.00
N ASN A 332 -11.43 -25.27 20.99
CA ASN A 332 -11.03 -23.98 20.44
C ASN A 332 -11.76 -23.72 19.14
N ARG A 333 -12.18 -22.48 18.90
CA ARG A 333 -12.74 -22.03 17.63
C ARG A 333 -11.68 -21.33 16.80
N PHE A 334 -11.62 -21.66 15.52
CA PHE A 334 -10.70 -21.09 14.54
C PHE A 334 -11.45 -20.21 13.57
N TYR A 335 -11.02 -18.96 13.47
CA TYR A 335 -11.61 -17.99 12.56
C TYR A 335 -10.58 -17.65 11.48
N ILE A 336 -10.76 -18.18 10.28
CA ILE A 336 -9.88 -17.88 9.15
C ILE A 336 -10.29 -16.53 8.58
N ARG A 337 -9.38 -15.58 8.60
CA ARG A 337 -9.55 -14.28 7.98
C ARG A 337 -8.86 -14.25 6.63
N PRO A 338 -9.62 -14.26 5.52
CA PRO A 338 -9.04 -14.16 4.20
C PRO A 338 -8.44 -12.77 3.98
N HIS A 339 -7.38 -12.71 3.18
CA HIS A 339 -6.86 -11.43 2.68
C HIS A 339 -7.94 -10.73 1.83
N PRO A 340 -8.03 -9.38 1.77
CA PRO A 340 -9.04 -8.66 0.97
C PRO A 340 -9.09 -9.02 -0.52
N HIS A 341 -8.03 -9.62 -1.05
CA HIS A 341 -7.95 -10.11 -2.44
C HIS A 341 -8.10 -11.62 -2.57
N GLU A 342 -8.33 -12.31 -1.47
CA GLU A 342 -8.47 -13.75 -1.42
C GLU A 342 -9.94 -14.14 -1.58
N GLN A 343 -10.21 -15.10 -2.44
CA GLN A 343 -11.53 -15.70 -2.64
C GLN A 343 -11.36 -17.21 -2.60
N TYR A 344 -12.05 -17.87 -1.69
CA TYR A 344 -12.04 -19.32 -1.58
C TYR A 344 -12.93 -19.96 -2.64
N ASP A 345 -12.41 -20.99 -3.28
CA ASP A 345 -13.19 -21.83 -4.20
C ASP A 345 -14.08 -22.82 -3.43
N GLU A 346 -14.92 -23.58 -4.17
CA GLU A 346 -15.83 -24.54 -3.54
C GLU A 346 -15.11 -25.66 -2.77
N ASN A 347 -13.92 -26.09 -3.23
CA ASN A 347 -13.16 -27.14 -2.54
C ASN A 347 -12.57 -26.62 -1.22
N GLN A 348 -12.04 -25.40 -1.24
CA GLN A 348 -11.54 -24.72 -0.04
C GLN A 348 -12.67 -24.51 0.97
N LEU A 349 -13.83 -24.03 0.52
CA LEU A 349 -15.01 -23.85 1.38
C LEU A 349 -15.51 -25.18 1.97
N ARG A 350 -15.56 -26.27 1.21
CA ARG A 350 -15.91 -27.60 1.72
C ARG A 350 -14.93 -28.07 2.77
N LYS A 351 -13.62 -27.86 2.58
CA LYS A 351 -12.60 -28.18 3.58
C LYS A 351 -12.80 -27.37 4.87
N ILE A 352 -12.95 -26.06 4.78
CA ILE A 352 -13.13 -25.15 5.91
C ILE A 352 -14.35 -25.56 6.74
N TYR A 353 -15.49 -25.80 6.09
CA TYR A 353 -16.74 -26.17 6.79
C TYR A 353 -16.86 -27.67 7.12
N SER A 354 -15.80 -28.45 6.88
CA SER A 354 -15.78 -29.87 7.27
C SER A 354 -15.69 -30.10 8.78
N LEU A 355 -15.23 -29.12 9.54
CA LEU A 355 -15.15 -29.13 11.00
C LEU A 355 -16.03 -28.03 11.60
N PRO A 356 -16.81 -28.34 12.65
CA PRO A 356 -17.75 -27.37 13.24
C PRO A 356 -17.10 -26.22 13.99
N ASN A 357 -15.84 -26.37 14.36
CA ASN A 357 -15.06 -25.37 15.09
C ASN A 357 -14.19 -24.47 14.20
N ILE A 358 -14.38 -24.53 12.87
CA ILE A 358 -13.75 -23.61 11.92
C ILE A 358 -14.81 -22.72 11.27
N SER A 359 -14.54 -21.46 11.14
CA SER A 359 -15.39 -20.49 10.42
C SER A 359 -14.56 -19.44 9.68
N ILE A 360 -15.16 -18.80 8.69
CA ILE A 360 -14.56 -17.66 7.98
C ILE A 360 -14.98 -16.39 8.72
N GLN A 361 -14.00 -15.55 9.06
CA GLN A 361 -14.28 -14.25 9.64
C GLN A 361 -14.71 -13.26 8.55
N ASP A 362 -15.74 -12.47 8.85
CA ASP A 362 -16.24 -11.46 7.95
C ASP A 362 -15.21 -10.33 7.71
N ASN A 363 -14.81 -10.18 6.45
CA ASN A 363 -13.87 -9.13 6.01
C ASN A 363 -14.48 -7.72 6.03
N THR A 364 -15.77 -7.55 6.26
CA THR A 364 -16.39 -6.23 6.43
C THR A 364 -16.02 -5.59 7.78
N ILE A 365 -15.62 -6.42 8.76
CA ILE A 365 -15.10 -5.95 10.04
C ILE A 365 -13.68 -5.44 9.80
N ASN A 366 -13.36 -4.24 10.29
CA ASN A 366 -12.00 -3.71 10.24
C ASN A 366 -11.01 -4.68 10.90
N ILE A 367 -9.84 -4.90 10.29
CA ILE A 367 -8.84 -5.86 10.80
C ILE A 367 -8.39 -5.49 12.21
N SER A 368 -8.17 -4.22 12.49
CA SER A 368 -7.71 -3.78 13.80
C SER A 368 -8.75 -3.99 14.89
N VAL A 369 -10.06 -3.90 14.54
CA VAL A 369 -11.16 -4.28 15.44
C VAL A 369 -11.17 -5.79 15.67
N ALA A 370 -10.97 -6.57 14.60
CA ALA A 370 -10.87 -8.01 14.70
C ALA A 370 -9.71 -8.43 15.62
N LEU A 371 -8.53 -7.83 15.43
CA LEU A 371 -7.35 -8.13 16.27
C LEU A 371 -7.60 -7.88 17.77
N GLN A 372 -8.47 -6.92 18.11
CA GLN A 372 -8.81 -6.63 19.50
C GLN A 372 -9.75 -7.68 20.12
N SER A 373 -10.52 -8.39 19.27
CA SER A 373 -11.48 -9.41 19.74
C SER A 373 -10.83 -10.75 20.05
N PHE A 374 -9.59 -10.99 19.60
CA PHE A 374 -8.88 -12.26 19.77
C PHE A 374 -7.59 -12.09 20.57
N GLN A 375 -7.33 -13.01 21.49
CA GLN A 375 -6.06 -13.07 22.21
C GLN A 375 -5.00 -13.81 21.38
N ASN A 376 -5.37 -14.90 20.73
CA ASN A 376 -4.46 -15.77 19.98
C ASN A 376 -4.59 -15.49 18.48
N ILE A 377 -3.48 -15.15 17.85
CA ILE A 377 -3.43 -14.81 16.42
C ILE A 377 -2.28 -15.59 15.79
N ILE A 378 -2.56 -16.27 14.69
CA ILE A 378 -1.55 -17.06 13.95
C ILE A 378 -1.59 -16.77 12.46
N GLY A 379 -0.47 -16.98 11.78
CA GLY A 379 -0.35 -16.80 10.33
C GLY A 379 1.06 -17.05 9.84
N GLU A 380 1.37 -16.67 8.60
CA GLU A 380 2.69 -16.84 8.01
C GLU A 380 3.49 -15.52 7.99
N ASN A 381 3.23 -14.65 7.00
CA ASN A 381 4.06 -13.46 6.72
C ASN A 381 3.29 -12.13 6.73
N SER A 382 2.00 -12.15 7.03
CA SER A 382 1.19 -10.95 7.00
C SER A 382 1.71 -9.84 7.93
N THR A 383 1.72 -8.61 7.44
CA THR A 383 2.02 -7.43 8.27
C THR A 383 1.03 -7.25 9.43
N VAL A 384 -0.16 -7.82 9.31
CA VAL A 384 -1.19 -7.86 10.36
C VAL A 384 -0.69 -8.56 11.64
N LEU A 385 0.25 -9.52 11.53
CA LEU A 385 0.84 -10.17 12.70
C LEU A 385 1.65 -9.19 13.54
N TYR A 386 2.31 -8.21 12.91
CA TYR A 386 3.02 -7.14 13.61
C TYR A 386 2.06 -6.12 14.22
N GLU A 387 0.96 -5.80 13.53
CA GLU A 387 -0.13 -4.99 14.12
C GLU A 387 -0.70 -5.65 15.38
N ALA A 388 -0.84 -6.97 15.36
CA ALA A 388 -1.32 -7.76 16.51
C ALA A 388 -0.34 -7.71 17.70
N LEU A 389 0.98 -7.80 17.45
CA LEU A 389 1.99 -7.62 18.50
C LEU A 389 1.87 -6.24 19.15
N ASP A 390 1.69 -5.21 18.34
CA ASP A 390 1.59 -3.83 18.82
C ASP A 390 0.31 -3.58 19.61
N LEU A 391 -0.71 -4.41 19.40
CA LEU A 391 -1.94 -4.47 20.22
C LEU A 391 -1.81 -5.43 21.44
N ASN A 392 -0.60 -5.89 21.76
CA ASN A 392 -0.32 -6.82 22.86
C ASN A 392 -1.11 -8.14 22.75
N ARG A 393 -1.19 -8.70 21.52
CA ARG A 393 -1.77 -10.02 21.28
C ARG A 393 -0.69 -11.09 21.30
N LYS A 394 -1.09 -12.31 21.61
CA LYS A 394 -0.22 -13.48 21.51
C LYS A 394 -0.19 -13.94 20.06
N VAL A 395 0.98 -13.87 19.44
CA VAL A 395 1.12 -14.06 17.98
C VAL A 395 2.05 -15.21 17.67
N GLY A 396 1.57 -16.14 16.85
CA GLY A 396 2.33 -17.29 16.36
C GLY A 396 2.57 -17.24 14.85
N LYS A 397 3.78 -17.64 14.45
CA LYS A 397 4.14 -17.91 13.05
C LYS A 397 4.13 -19.41 12.78
N LEU A 398 3.47 -19.80 11.69
CA LEU A 398 3.25 -21.21 11.32
C LEU A 398 4.38 -21.71 10.44
N PHE A 399 5.19 -22.67 10.91
CA PHE A 399 6.31 -23.31 10.21
C PHE A 399 5.95 -24.73 9.77
N PHE A 400 4.84 -24.90 9.06
CA PHE A 400 4.40 -26.19 8.53
C PHE A 400 4.81 -26.33 7.06
N GLU A 401 4.68 -27.55 6.52
CA GLU A 401 4.92 -27.82 5.10
C GLU A 401 4.11 -26.88 4.19
N GLY A 402 4.78 -26.25 3.25
CA GLY A 402 4.20 -25.26 2.32
C GLY A 402 4.12 -23.84 2.89
N LEU A 403 4.58 -23.61 4.14
CA LEU A 403 4.68 -22.30 4.77
C LEU A 403 6.15 -21.96 5.07
N HIS A 404 6.57 -20.75 4.72
CA HIS A 404 7.95 -20.28 4.86
C HIS A 404 8.00 -18.91 5.55
N PRO A 405 7.71 -18.84 6.86
CA PRO A 405 7.70 -17.58 7.59
C PRO A 405 9.07 -16.88 7.55
N ILE A 406 9.02 -15.59 7.31
CA ILE A 406 10.19 -14.71 7.39
C ILE A 406 9.96 -13.64 8.46
N TYR A 407 11.03 -13.05 8.96
CA TYR A 407 11.00 -11.94 9.89
C TYR A 407 11.49 -10.67 9.21
N LEU A 408 10.89 -9.53 9.57
CA LEU A 408 11.36 -8.21 9.10
C LEU A 408 12.79 -7.93 9.56
N ASN A 409 13.11 -8.39 10.76
CA ASN A 409 14.44 -8.36 11.36
C ASN A 409 14.67 -9.67 12.10
N SER A 410 15.91 -10.15 12.16
CA SER A 410 16.26 -11.36 12.90
C SER A 410 15.89 -11.31 14.37
N ASN A 411 15.93 -10.12 14.99
CA ASN A 411 15.55 -9.90 16.39
C ASN A 411 14.04 -10.01 16.62
N ASP A 412 13.21 -9.85 15.59
CA ASP A 412 11.74 -9.96 15.72
C ASP A 412 11.32 -11.38 16.08
N LYS A 413 12.17 -12.37 15.83
CA LYS A 413 11.93 -13.76 16.22
C LYS A 413 11.52 -13.91 17.68
N GLU A 414 12.12 -13.14 18.58
CA GLU A 414 11.81 -13.19 20.02
C GLU A 414 10.39 -12.68 20.35
N SER A 415 9.76 -11.96 19.45
CA SER A 415 8.40 -11.41 19.63
C SER A 415 7.30 -12.39 19.21
N PHE A 416 7.65 -13.44 18.47
CA PHE A 416 6.69 -14.42 17.96
C PHE A 416 6.85 -15.78 18.58
N TRP A 417 5.75 -16.54 18.63
CA TRP A 417 5.77 -17.97 18.86
C TRP A 417 6.03 -18.69 17.54
N GLU A 418 7.06 -19.52 17.49
CA GLU A 418 7.31 -20.39 16.33
C GLU A 418 6.56 -21.71 16.54
N ILE A 419 5.67 -22.04 15.61
CA ILE A 419 4.78 -23.21 15.68
C ILE A 419 5.15 -24.17 14.55
N TYR A 420 5.90 -25.23 14.87
CA TYR A 420 6.36 -26.25 13.92
C TYR A 420 5.49 -27.51 13.96
N SER A 421 4.76 -27.73 15.07
CA SER A 421 4.02 -28.96 15.34
C SER A 421 2.71 -28.69 16.10
N LEU A 422 1.89 -29.73 16.21
CA LEU A 422 0.68 -29.71 17.05
C LEU A 422 1.03 -29.49 18.54
N ALA A 423 2.16 -30.05 19.00
CA ALA A 423 2.62 -29.85 20.36
C ALA A 423 3.00 -28.39 20.64
N ASP A 424 3.74 -27.74 19.71
CA ASP A 424 4.08 -26.32 19.84
C ASP A 424 2.81 -25.44 19.86
N PHE A 425 1.78 -25.84 19.11
CA PHE A 425 0.52 -25.12 19.11
C PHE A 425 -0.23 -25.29 20.43
N SER A 426 -0.23 -26.48 21.02
CA SER A 426 -0.80 -26.71 22.36
C SER A 426 -0.08 -25.85 23.40
N ASP A 427 1.25 -25.85 23.38
CA ASP A 427 2.06 -24.97 24.24
C ASP A 427 1.73 -23.49 24.01
N PHE A 428 1.56 -23.07 22.74
CA PHE A 428 1.13 -21.73 22.40
C PHE A 428 -0.22 -21.38 23.05
N LEU A 429 -1.20 -22.28 23.06
CA LEU A 429 -2.50 -22.01 23.66
C LEU A 429 -2.44 -21.91 25.21
N GLU A 430 -1.70 -22.82 25.87
CA GLU A 430 -1.64 -22.94 27.33
C GLU A 430 -0.87 -21.79 27.98
N ARG A 431 0.21 -21.32 27.38
CA ARG A 431 1.03 -20.28 27.99
C ARG A 431 0.32 -18.93 28.00
N THR A 432 0.27 -18.32 29.17
CA THR A 432 -0.35 -17.00 29.40
C THR A 432 0.55 -15.83 29.07
N ASN A 433 1.88 -16.07 28.94
CA ASN A 433 2.85 -15.02 28.70
C ASN A 433 2.83 -14.59 27.24
N ILE A 434 2.66 -13.30 27.03
CA ILE A 434 2.89 -12.66 25.73
C ILE A 434 4.41 -12.51 25.55
N ASN A 435 4.95 -12.89 24.39
CA ASN A 435 6.37 -12.69 24.11
C ASN A 435 6.75 -11.22 24.26
N LYS A 436 7.97 -10.98 24.75
CA LYS A 436 8.48 -9.62 24.88
C LYS A 436 8.60 -9.01 23.51
N LYS A 437 7.86 -7.93 23.27
CA LYS A 437 7.97 -7.14 22.06
C LYS A 437 9.35 -6.47 21.99
N VAL A 438 10.09 -6.75 20.94
CA VAL A 438 11.45 -6.24 20.75
C VAL A 438 11.46 -4.81 20.26
N ARG A 439 10.49 -4.45 19.39
CA ARG A 439 10.37 -3.09 18.81
C ARG A 439 8.92 -2.75 18.45
N ASN A 440 8.64 -1.45 18.31
CA ASN A 440 7.32 -0.95 17.89
C ASN A 440 7.33 -0.67 16.39
N ILE A 441 6.77 -1.57 15.59
CA ILE A 441 6.62 -1.35 14.13
C ILE A 441 5.49 -0.38 13.85
N TYR A 442 4.44 -0.42 14.67
CA TYR A 442 3.35 0.53 14.67
C TYR A 442 3.33 1.24 16.04
N SER A 443 3.86 2.45 16.10
CA SER A 443 3.86 3.24 17.33
C SER A 443 2.68 4.22 17.38
N ARG A 444 2.40 4.74 18.58
CA ARG A 444 1.43 5.82 18.74
C ARG A 444 1.86 7.04 17.96
N PHE A 445 0.88 7.81 17.50
CA PHE A 445 1.12 9.00 16.70
C PHE A 445 1.82 10.09 17.50
N ASN A 446 2.99 10.50 17.02
CA ASN A 446 3.74 11.63 17.55
C ASN A 446 3.29 12.92 16.86
N LYS A 447 2.22 13.50 17.38
CA LYS A 447 1.60 14.71 16.86
C LYS A 447 2.57 15.90 16.81
N ASP A 448 3.44 16.04 17.81
CA ASP A 448 4.35 17.17 17.89
C ASP A 448 5.43 17.11 16.82
N LEU A 449 6.01 15.92 16.59
CA LEU A 449 6.96 15.70 15.50
C LEU A 449 6.30 15.94 14.13
N PHE A 450 5.09 15.42 13.91
CA PHE A 450 4.38 15.64 12.65
C PHE A 450 4.11 17.13 12.42
N ASN A 451 3.60 17.85 13.43
CA ASN A 451 3.34 19.28 13.33
C ASN A 451 4.63 20.10 13.13
N TYR A 452 5.73 19.69 13.75
CA TYR A 452 7.04 20.29 13.49
C TYR A 452 7.45 20.15 12.01
N LEU A 453 7.31 18.93 11.45
CA LEU A 453 7.70 18.67 10.06
C LEU A 453 6.85 19.46 9.04
N ILE A 454 5.55 19.61 9.28
CA ILE A 454 4.68 20.37 8.37
C ILE A 454 4.86 21.88 8.51
N ASN A 455 5.50 22.37 9.56
CA ASN A 455 5.76 23.79 9.77
C ASN A 455 7.20 24.21 9.41
N ARG A 456 8.04 23.24 9.04
CA ARG A 456 9.41 23.46 8.58
C ARG A 456 9.43 23.87 7.10
#